data_127cb4d20608b4c5bfe0a02db79992cb
#
_entry.id   127cb4d20608b4c5bfe0a02db79992cb
#
_cell.length_a   1.000
_cell.length_b   1.000
_cell.length_c   1.000
_cell.angle_alpha   90.00
_cell.angle_beta   90.00
_cell.angle_gamma   90.00
#
_symmetry.space_group_name_H-M   'P 1'
#
loop_
_entity.id
_entity.type
_entity.pdbx_description
1 polymer ?
#
loop_
_entity_poly.entity_id
_entity_poly.type
_entity_poly.pdbx_seq_one_letter_code
_entity_poly.pdbx_strand_id
1 'polypeptide(L)' 'MAEDIQVNREIVLEADAETLQKMRKEGRARGFTVYCDEAERTGGENTAPPPLAYFSLSLGF' A
#
# COMPACT_ATOMS: atom_id res chain seq x y z
N MET A 1 18.76 -24.30 -0.74
CA MET A 1 18.31 -24.26 -0.42
C MET A 1 17.83 -24.10 0.32
N ALA A 2 17.71 -23.78 0.52
CA ALA A 2 17.39 -23.68 1.39
C ALA A 2 16.36 -23.78 1.64
N GLU A 3 15.94 -24.13 1.50
CA GLU A 3 15.07 -24.39 1.65
C GLU A 3 14.33 -24.73 2.41
N ASP A 4 14.17 -25.06 2.56
CA ASP A 4 13.49 -25.75 3.31
C ASP A 4 13.50 -25.44 4.64
N ILE A 5 14.37 -24.86 5.02
CA ILE A 5 14.46 -24.46 6.27
C ILE A 5 13.34 -23.65 6.67
N GLN A 6 12.69 -23.10 5.78
CA GLN A 6 11.62 -22.20 6.07
C GLN A 6 10.34 -22.85 6.35
N VAL A 7 10.29 -24.11 6.28
CA VAL A 7 9.04 -24.79 6.43
C VAL A 7 8.31 -24.52 7.69
N ASN A 8 8.98 -24.19 8.76
CA ASN A 8 8.27 -23.94 9.99
C ASN A 8 8.04 -22.49 10.25
N ARG A 9 8.31 -21.68 9.28
CA ARG A 9 8.15 -20.26 9.46
C ARG A 9 6.86 -19.79 8.84
N GLU A 10 6.16 -18.93 9.53
CA GLU A 10 4.92 -18.37 9.02
C GLU A 10 5.03 -16.88 9.01
N ILE A 11 4.69 -16.25 7.89
CA ILE A 11 4.69 -14.81 7.77
C ILE A 11 3.28 -14.37 7.49
N VAL A 12 2.77 -13.48 8.35
CA VAL A 12 1.42 -12.98 8.19
C VAL A 12 1.49 -11.49 7.92
N LEU A 13 0.96 -11.07 6.79
CA LEU A 13 0.91 -9.68 6.43
C LEU A 13 -0.56 -9.27 6.35
N GLU A 14 -0.91 -8.24 7.08
CA GLU A 14 -2.27 -7.75 7.11
C GLU A 14 -2.29 -6.27 6.80
N ALA A 15 -3.28 -5.86 6.04
CA ALA A 15 -3.44 -4.47 5.69
C ALA A 15 -4.91 -4.17 5.50
N ASP A 16 -5.28 -2.92 5.73
CA ASP A 16 -6.64 -2.51 5.47
C ASP A 16 -6.60 -1.06 5.00
N ALA A 17 -7.68 -0.63 4.37
CA ALA A 17 -7.75 0.71 3.83
C ALA A 17 -9.20 1.17 3.84
N GLU A 18 -9.38 2.48 3.86
CA GLU A 18 -10.71 3.02 3.76
C GLU A 18 -10.68 4.31 2.95
N THR A 19 -11.76 4.59 2.25
CA THR A 19 -11.89 5.81 1.48
C THR A 19 -12.27 6.93 2.43
N LEU A 20 -11.54 8.02 2.35
CA LEU A 20 -11.82 9.17 3.18
C LEU A 20 -12.70 10.17 2.46
N GLN A 21 -12.21 10.72 1.36
CA GLN A 21 -12.93 11.76 0.66
C GLN A 21 -12.53 11.71 -0.78
N LYS A 22 -13.49 11.73 -1.68
CA LYS A 22 -13.23 11.62 -3.11
C LYS A 22 -12.38 10.39 -3.36
N MET A 23 -11.19 10.55 -3.92
CA MET A 23 -10.30 9.44 -4.21
C MET A 23 -9.24 9.23 -3.14
N ARG A 24 -9.25 10.06 -2.10
CA ARG A 24 -8.23 9.94 -1.06
C ARG A 24 -8.54 8.78 -0.15
N LYS A 25 -7.53 7.99 0.15
CA LYS A 25 -7.68 6.79 0.96
C LYS A 25 -6.58 6.73 2.00
N GLU A 26 -6.89 6.09 3.10
CA GLU A 26 -5.92 5.86 4.15
C GLU A 26 -5.68 4.37 4.22
N GLY A 27 -4.43 3.97 4.21
CA GLY A 27 -4.07 2.57 4.29
C GLY A 27 -3.24 2.30 5.52
N ARG A 28 -3.44 1.13 6.12
CA ARG A 28 -2.73 0.76 7.33
C ARG A 28 -2.14 -0.63 7.17
N ALA A 29 -0.89 -0.79 7.60
CA ALA A 29 -0.25 -2.08 7.59
C ALA A 29 0.84 -2.07 8.65
N ARG A 30 0.86 -3.08 9.49
CA ARG A 30 1.90 -3.24 10.51
C ARG A 30 2.04 -2.02 11.41
N GLY A 31 0.95 -1.33 11.70
CA GLY A 31 1.01 -0.16 12.56
C GLY A 31 1.39 1.13 11.87
N PHE A 32 1.66 1.06 10.57
CA PHE A 32 1.98 2.25 9.79
C PHE A 32 0.77 2.70 9.01
N THR A 33 0.66 4.01 8.81
CA THR A 33 -0.43 4.59 8.04
C THR A 33 0.16 5.34 6.85
N VAL A 34 -0.42 5.10 5.69
CA VAL A 34 -0.03 5.81 4.48
C VAL A 34 -1.29 6.30 3.79
N TYR A 35 -1.12 7.25 2.91
CA TYR A 35 -2.25 7.82 2.19
C TYR A 35 -2.03 7.71 0.70
N CYS A 36 -3.11 7.59 -0.05
CA CYS A 36 -3.03 7.64 -1.49
C CYS A 36 -4.16 8.48 -2.03
N ASP A 37 -3.98 8.96 -3.23
CA ASP A 37 -4.95 9.80 -3.89
C ASP A 37 -4.71 9.63 -5.38
N GLU A 38 -5.50 10.26 -6.20
CA GLU A 38 -5.33 10.21 -7.63
C GLU A 38 -5.04 11.60 -8.14
N ALA A 39 -4.55 11.69 -9.36
CA ALA A 39 -4.36 12.98 -10.00
C ALA A 39 -5.72 13.60 -10.25
N GLU A 40 -5.73 14.91 -10.43
CA GLU A 40 -6.99 15.62 -10.64
C GLU A 40 -7.74 15.12 -11.86
N ARG A 41 -7.03 14.77 -12.92
CA ARG A 41 -7.70 14.32 -14.14
C ARG A 41 -8.40 12.98 -13.97
N THR A 42 -8.12 12.25 -12.90
CA THR A 42 -8.80 10.99 -12.65
C THR A 42 -9.70 11.07 -11.44
N GLY A 43 -10.01 12.29 -11.00
CA GLY A 43 -10.99 12.46 -9.94
C GLY A 43 -10.43 12.73 -8.57
N GLY A 44 -9.12 12.75 -8.42
CA GLY A 44 -8.50 12.99 -7.13
C GLY A 44 -8.14 14.45 -6.94
N GLU A 45 -7.40 14.72 -5.89
CA GLU A 45 -6.94 16.06 -5.58
C GLU A 45 -5.43 16.16 -5.57
N ASN A 46 -4.76 15.09 -5.98
CA ASN A 46 -3.32 15.08 -6.09
C ASN A 46 -2.63 15.40 -4.76
N THR A 47 -3.15 14.88 -3.65
CA THR A 47 -2.61 15.17 -2.34
C THR A 47 -1.71 14.05 -1.82
N ALA A 48 -1.59 12.96 -2.56
CA ALA A 48 -0.75 11.81 -2.17
C ALA A 48 -0.52 10.97 -3.41
N PRO A 49 0.46 10.04 -3.38
CA PRO A 49 0.71 9.19 -4.54
C PRO A 49 -0.46 8.26 -4.80
N PRO A 50 -0.72 7.93 -6.06
CA PRO A 50 -1.76 6.94 -6.37
C PRO A 50 -1.27 5.54 -6.04
N PRO A 51 -2.18 4.57 -5.95
CA PRO A 51 -1.80 3.20 -5.61
C PRO A 51 -0.74 2.63 -6.54
N LEU A 52 -0.80 2.94 -7.81
CA LEU A 52 0.17 2.40 -8.76
C LEU A 52 1.56 2.92 -8.47
N ALA A 53 1.68 4.15 -7.94
CA ALA A 53 2.97 4.68 -7.57
C ALA A 53 3.55 3.89 -6.39
N TYR A 54 2.72 3.49 -5.45
CA TYR A 54 3.18 2.68 -4.33
C TYR A 54 3.68 1.31 -4.83
N PHE A 55 2.97 0.74 -5.77
CA PHE A 55 3.39 -0.52 -6.35
C PHE A 55 4.75 -0.36 -7.02
N SER A 56 4.92 0.72 -7.78
CA SER A 56 6.18 0.98 -8.47
C SER A 56 7.32 1.18 -7.48
N LEU A 57 7.05 1.92 -6.40
CA LEU A 57 8.06 2.15 -5.39
C LEU A 57 8.49 0.84 -4.72
N SER A 58 7.54 -0.07 -4.53
CA SER A 58 7.87 -1.33 -3.89
C SER A 58 8.88 -2.14 -4.69
N LEU A 59 8.91 -1.95 -6.00
CA LEU A 59 9.87 -2.65 -6.83
C LEU A 59 11.26 -2.05 -6.66
N GLY A 60 11.36 -0.78 -6.29
CA GLY A 60 12.63 -0.14 -6.09
C GLY A 60 13.18 -0.29 -4.68
N PHE A 61 12.31 -0.62 -3.75
CA PHE A 61 12.74 -0.84 -2.38
C PHE A 61 13.45 -2.17 -2.24
#